data_80bcc4cc153a1f60c5ecf4112ef3bbfb
#
_entry.id   80bcc4cc153a1f60c5ecf4112ef3bbfb
#
_cell.length_a   1.000
_cell.length_b   1.000
_cell.length_c   1.000
_cell.angle_alpha   90.00
_cell.angle_beta   90.00
_cell.angle_gamma   90.00
#
_symmetry.space_group_name_H-M   'P 1'
#
loop_
_entity.id
_entity.type
_entity.pdbx_description
1 polymer ?
#
loop_
_entity_poly.entity_id
_entity_poly.type
_entity_poly.pdbx_seq_one_letter_code
_entity_poly.pdbx_strand_id
1 'polypeptide(L)'
;MKIKILALAALAAVCIVCVHLGAPYAADIAVLLLMCLAVALIIKTHQREAALVERCETDSLTGLKNKACCDRLIEEKYPKLESVGVIFWDINQLKAENDRLGHLAGDQLIRKMADSLVAICDESCQAFRYGGDEFLLISENASEAQLKSLCGKWCGSTDISASFGYAYGSGSEIRDIIARADSNMYQAKKC
;
A
#
# COMPACT_ATOMS: atom_id res chain seq x y z
N MET A 1 -9.27 -1.31 -27.32
CA MET A 1 -10.43 -0.71 -28.02
C MET A 1 -11.02 -1.66 -29.06
N LYS A 2 -10.25 -2.22 -30.00
CA LYS A 2 -10.74 -3.10 -31.10
C LYS A 2 -11.51 -4.35 -30.63
N ILE A 3 -11.08 -5.04 -29.56
CA ILE A 3 -11.75 -6.25 -29.04
C ILE A 3 -13.15 -5.95 -28.48
N LYS A 4 -13.34 -4.78 -27.87
CA LYS A 4 -14.63 -4.36 -27.31
C LYS A 4 -15.67 -4.09 -28.42
N ILE A 5 -15.23 -3.47 -29.52
CA ILE A 5 -16.08 -3.19 -30.68
C ILE A 5 -16.46 -4.50 -31.38
N LEU A 6 -15.54 -5.45 -31.49
CA LEU A 6 -15.79 -6.77 -32.08
C LEU A 6 -16.79 -7.60 -31.28
N ALA A 7 -16.68 -7.59 -29.94
CA ALA A 7 -17.62 -8.28 -29.05
C ALA A 7 -19.02 -7.67 -29.13
N LEU A 8 -19.13 -6.35 -29.20
CA LEU A 8 -20.42 -5.66 -29.33
C LEU A 8 -21.07 -5.94 -30.72
N ALA A 9 -20.27 -5.95 -31.76
CA ALA A 9 -20.74 -6.28 -33.15
C ALA A 9 -21.20 -7.74 -33.25
N ALA A 10 -20.48 -8.68 -32.65
CA ALA A 10 -20.86 -10.10 -32.59
C ALA A 10 -22.18 -10.29 -31.82
N LEU A 11 -22.35 -9.60 -30.68
CA LEU A 11 -23.58 -9.65 -29.91
C LEU A 11 -24.77 -9.06 -30.66
N ALA A 12 -24.58 -7.93 -31.34
CA ALA A 12 -25.61 -7.32 -32.18
C ALA A 12 -26.01 -8.25 -33.34
N ALA A 13 -25.04 -8.93 -33.96
CA ALA A 13 -25.31 -9.92 -35.03
C ALA A 13 -26.13 -11.11 -34.51
N VAL A 14 -25.81 -11.64 -33.31
CA VAL A 14 -26.59 -12.71 -32.66
C VAL A 14 -28.01 -12.24 -32.36
N CYS A 15 -28.21 -11.03 -31.85
CA CYS A 15 -29.54 -10.46 -31.60
C CYS A 15 -30.36 -10.35 -32.91
N ILE A 16 -29.77 -9.87 -34.02
CA ILE A 16 -30.43 -9.73 -35.31
C ILE A 16 -30.84 -11.11 -35.85
N VAL A 17 -29.99 -12.11 -35.76
CA VAL A 17 -30.28 -13.48 -36.20
C VAL A 17 -31.39 -14.09 -35.35
N CYS A 18 -31.37 -13.92 -34.03
CA CYS A 18 -32.43 -14.43 -33.15
C CYS A 18 -33.80 -13.79 -33.45
N VAL A 19 -33.83 -12.49 -33.70
CA VAL A 19 -35.08 -11.79 -34.07
C VAL A 19 -35.62 -12.28 -35.40
N HIS A 20 -34.77 -12.54 -36.40
CA HIS A 20 -35.17 -13.04 -37.73
C HIS A 20 -35.66 -14.50 -37.70
N LEU A 21 -35.16 -15.33 -36.80
CA LEU A 21 -35.56 -16.72 -36.61
C LEU A 21 -36.90 -16.90 -35.87
N GLY A 22 -37.52 -15.79 -35.38
CA GLY A 22 -38.84 -15.80 -34.72
C GLY A 22 -38.89 -16.61 -33.44
N ALA A 23 -37.78 -16.84 -32.79
CA ALA A 23 -37.73 -17.55 -31.48
C ALA A 23 -38.37 -16.70 -30.39
N PRO A 24 -39.40 -17.19 -29.66
CA PRO A 24 -40.18 -16.41 -28.72
C PRO A 24 -39.36 -15.82 -27.55
N TYR A 25 -38.17 -16.36 -27.27
CA TYR A 25 -37.28 -15.92 -26.19
C TYR A 25 -36.00 -15.20 -26.64
N ALA A 26 -35.90 -14.91 -27.95
CA ALA A 26 -34.67 -14.33 -28.52
C ALA A 26 -34.32 -12.95 -27.92
N ALA A 27 -35.34 -12.12 -27.70
CA ALA A 27 -35.16 -10.81 -27.11
C ALA A 27 -34.68 -10.90 -25.65
N ASP A 28 -35.23 -11.82 -24.87
CA ASP A 28 -34.86 -12.01 -23.46
C ASP A 28 -33.42 -12.52 -23.32
N ILE A 29 -33.00 -13.46 -24.16
CA ILE A 29 -31.64 -13.97 -24.23
C ILE A 29 -30.66 -12.84 -24.61
N ALA A 30 -31.02 -11.99 -25.56
CA ALA A 30 -30.20 -10.87 -25.99
C ALA A 30 -30.00 -9.85 -24.88
N VAL A 31 -31.06 -9.52 -24.12
CA VAL A 31 -31.00 -8.63 -22.94
C VAL A 31 -30.12 -9.24 -21.86
N LEU A 32 -30.26 -10.54 -21.59
CA LEU A 32 -29.44 -11.23 -20.58
C LEU A 32 -27.95 -11.22 -20.95
N LEU A 33 -27.62 -11.46 -22.22
CA LEU A 33 -26.24 -11.40 -22.71
C LEU A 33 -25.65 -9.99 -22.64
N LEU A 34 -26.46 -8.95 -22.93
CA LEU A 34 -26.06 -7.56 -22.79
C LEU A 34 -25.79 -7.19 -21.32
N MET A 35 -26.65 -7.64 -20.42
CA MET A 35 -26.46 -7.45 -18.97
C MET A 35 -25.17 -8.16 -18.49
N CYS A 36 -24.95 -9.40 -18.89
CA CYS A 36 -23.73 -10.13 -18.54
C CYS A 36 -22.48 -9.42 -19.07
N LEU A 37 -22.52 -8.91 -20.31
CA LEU A 37 -21.41 -8.14 -20.88
C LEU A 37 -21.19 -6.83 -20.13
N ALA A 38 -22.25 -6.11 -19.79
CA ALA A 38 -22.15 -4.87 -18.98
C ALA A 38 -21.52 -5.13 -17.63
N VAL A 39 -21.96 -6.16 -16.90
CA VAL A 39 -21.39 -6.57 -15.62
C VAL A 39 -19.91 -6.95 -15.77
N ALA A 40 -19.55 -7.74 -16.79
CA ALA A 40 -18.16 -8.11 -17.05
C ALA A 40 -17.27 -6.89 -17.35
N LEU A 41 -17.80 -5.89 -18.07
CA LEU A 41 -17.09 -4.64 -18.34
C LEU A 41 -16.90 -3.80 -17.07
N ILE A 42 -17.92 -3.72 -16.22
CA ILE A 42 -17.85 -3.02 -14.94
C ILE A 42 -16.79 -3.68 -14.03
N ILE A 43 -16.83 -4.99 -13.88
CA ILE A 43 -15.84 -5.74 -13.09
C ILE A 43 -14.42 -5.46 -13.62
N LYS A 44 -14.24 -5.50 -14.96
CA LYS A 44 -12.93 -5.27 -15.57
C LYS A 44 -12.42 -3.84 -15.40
N THR A 45 -13.32 -2.83 -15.40
CA THR A 45 -12.92 -1.43 -15.10
C THR A 45 -12.50 -1.28 -13.66
N HIS A 46 -13.26 -1.81 -12.70
CA HIS A 46 -12.88 -1.79 -11.28
C HIS A 46 -11.55 -2.49 -11.00
N GLN A 47 -11.30 -3.66 -11.62
CA GLN A 47 -10.02 -4.35 -11.47
C GLN A 47 -8.84 -3.53 -12.01
N ARG A 48 -9.05 -2.79 -13.12
CA ARG A 48 -8.00 -1.90 -13.67
C ARG A 48 -7.75 -0.70 -12.79
N GLU A 49 -8.80 -0.10 -12.27
CA GLU A 49 -8.68 1.03 -11.34
C GLU A 49 -7.95 0.60 -10.06
N ALA A 50 -8.30 -0.53 -9.47
CA ALA A 50 -7.61 -1.10 -8.31
C ALA A 50 -6.12 -1.37 -8.60
N ALA A 51 -5.79 -1.95 -9.75
CA ALA A 51 -4.41 -2.20 -10.15
C ALA A 51 -3.61 -0.90 -10.41
N LEU A 52 -4.26 0.15 -10.90
CA LEU A 52 -3.64 1.47 -11.06
C LEU A 52 -3.37 2.13 -9.71
N VAL A 53 -4.35 2.09 -8.80
CA VAL A 53 -4.19 2.60 -7.43
C VAL A 53 -3.05 1.87 -6.73
N GLU A 54 -2.99 0.55 -6.80
CA GLU A 54 -1.93 -0.24 -6.18
C GLU A 54 -0.54 0.11 -6.73
N ARG A 55 -0.40 0.34 -8.04
CA ARG A 55 0.86 0.81 -8.64
C ARG A 55 1.24 2.21 -8.18
N CYS A 56 0.25 3.10 -7.98
CA CYS A 56 0.51 4.45 -7.47
C CYS A 56 0.83 4.46 -5.97
N GLU A 57 0.47 3.42 -5.21
CA GLU A 57 0.62 3.32 -3.76
C GLU A 57 1.82 2.47 -3.32
N THR A 58 2.63 1.99 -4.27
CA THR A 58 3.79 1.15 -3.97
C THR A 58 5.07 1.89 -4.37
N ASP A 59 6.08 1.87 -3.49
CA ASP A 59 7.41 2.39 -3.78
C ASP A 59 8.17 1.41 -4.69
N SER A 60 8.62 1.90 -5.84
CA SER A 60 9.25 1.05 -6.87
C SER A 60 10.63 0.51 -6.49
N LEU A 61 11.32 1.14 -5.53
CA LEU A 61 12.65 0.70 -5.10
C LEU A 61 12.58 -0.42 -4.07
N THR A 62 11.60 -0.32 -3.15
CA THR A 62 11.51 -1.18 -1.97
C THR A 62 10.36 -2.19 -2.03
N GLY A 63 9.35 -1.96 -2.85
CA GLY A 63 8.12 -2.75 -2.86
C GLY A 63 7.18 -2.48 -1.67
N LEU A 64 7.58 -1.66 -0.70
CA LEU A 64 6.71 -1.23 0.39
C LEU A 64 5.58 -0.32 -0.12
N LYS A 65 4.55 -0.13 0.68
CA LYS A 65 3.61 0.95 0.45
C LYS A 65 4.31 2.29 0.58
N ASN A 66 3.93 3.25 -0.27
CA ASN A 66 4.54 4.59 -0.28
C ASN A 66 3.75 5.58 0.60
N LYS A 67 4.25 6.82 0.66
CA LYS A 67 3.62 7.91 1.40
C LYS A 67 2.16 8.16 0.98
N ALA A 68 1.84 8.07 -0.32
CA ALA A 68 0.47 8.30 -0.80
C ALA A 68 -0.52 7.26 -0.24
N CYS A 69 -0.10 5.99 -0.17
CA CYS A 69 -0.88 4.94 0.49
C CYS A 69 -1.03 5.21 1.99
N CYS A 70 0.06 5.62 2.67
CA CYS A 70 0.02 5.97 4.08
C CYS A 70 -0.97 7.10 4.35
N ASP A 71 -0.88 8.20 3.60
CA ASP A 71 -1.76 9.37 3.75
C ASP A 71 -3.23 8.99 3.54
N ARG A 72 -3.55 8.17 2.54
CA ARG A 72 -4.92 7.66 2.34
C ARG A 72 -5.41 6.81 3.52
N LEU A 73 -4.60 5.90 4.04
CA LEU A 73 -4.99 5.06 5.18
C LEU A 73 -5.16 5.86 6.48
N ILE A 74 -4.38 6.94 6.65
CA ILE A 74 -4.53 7.91 7.75
C ILE A 74 -5.90 8.61 7.68
N GLU A 75 -6.46 8.83 6.49
CA GLU A 75 -7.79 9.43 6.34
C GLU A 75 -8.91 8.40 6.48
N GLU A 76 -8.74 7.21 5.90
CA GLU A 76 -9.84 6.28 5.65
C GLU A 76 -9.95 5.15 6.67
N LYS A 77 -8.82 4.64 7.18
CA LYS A 77 -8.77 3.40 7.97
C LYS A 77 -8.41 3.63 9.44
N TYR A 78 -7.24 4.20 9.69
CA TYR A 78 -6.68 4.26 11.04
C TYR A 78 -7.52 5.07 12.03
N PRO A 79 -8.22 6.16 11.68
CA PRO A 79 -9.08 6.89 12.61
C PRO A 79 -10.25 6.07 13.16
N LYS A 80 -10.60 4.95 12.52
CA LYS A 80 -11.71 4.08 12.94
C LYS A 80 -11.27 2.99 13.91
N LEU A 81 -9.97 2.85 14.15
CA LEU A 81 -9.42 1.85 15.07
C LEU A 81 -9.44 2.36 16.50
N GLU A 82 -9.59 1.45 17.45
CA GLU A 82 -9.55 1.77 18.88
C GLU A 82 -8.19 2.29 19.28
N SER A 83 -7.14 1.64 18.81
CA SER A 83 -5.77 2.07 19.07
C SER A 83 -4.87 1.80 17.86
N VAL A 84 -3.82 2.62 17.75
CA VAL A 84 -2.76 2.45 16.75
C VAL A 84 -1.41 2.73 17.38
N GLY A 85 -0.39 2.02 16.91
CA GLY A 85 1.00 2.28 17.23
C GLY A 85 1.77 2.65 15.97
N VAL A 86 2.70 3.58 16.12
CA VAL A 86 3.55 4.05 15.03
C VAL A 86 5.00 3.94 15.45
N ILE A 87 5.84 3.42 14.57
CA ILE A 87 7.29 3.49 14.70
C ILE A 87 7.81 4.22 13.46
N PHE A 88 8.63 5.25 13.66
CA PHE A 88 9.25 6.05 12.61
C PHE A 88 10.75 5.78 12.61
N TRP A 89 11.34 5.50 11.42
CA TRP A 89 12.78 5.31 11.24
C TRP A 89 13.35 6.28 10.21
N ASP A 90 14.62 6.60 10.40
CA ASP A 90 15.44 7.38 9.46
C ASP A 90 16.80 6.70 9.36
N ILE A 91 17.24 6.36 8.15
CA ILE A 91 18.55 5.74 7.91
C ILE A 91 19.66 6.77 8.16
N ASN A 92 20.58 6.44 9.09
CA ASN A 92 21.65 7.33 9.42
C ASN A 92 22.67 7.41 8.27
N GLN A 93 23.11 8.63 7.96
CA GLN A 93 24.21 8.91 7.03
C GLN A 93 24.03 8.33 5.62
N LEU A 94 22.82 8.11 5.13
CA LEU A 94 22.57 7.62 3.77
C LEU A 94 23.25 8.50 2.71
N LYS A 95 23.27 9.83 2.91
CA LYS A 95 23.96 10.75 2.00
C LYS A 95 25.47 10.49 1.96
N ALA A 96 26.10 10.30 3.11
CA ALA A 96 27.54 10.01 3.17
C ALA A 96 27.87 8.67 2.50
N GLU A 97 27.00 7.67 2.63
CA GLU A 97 27.15 6.38 1.95
C GLU A 97 27.00 6.53 0.42
N ASN A 98 26.04 7.31 -0.05
CA ASN A 98 25.89 7.65 -1.46
C ASN A 98 27.13 8.39 -2.01
N ASP A 99 27.64 9.37 -1.26
CA ASP A 99 28.82 10.15 -1.69
C ASP A 99 30.09 9.29 -1.72
N ARG A 100 30.20 8.28 -0.84
CA ARG A 100 31.32 7.36 -0.73
C ARG A 100 31.33 6.23 -1.76
N LEU A 101 30.15 5.57 -1.95
CA LEU A 101 30.01 4.32 -2.71
C LEU A 101 29.08 4.44 -3.93
N GLY A 102 28.50 5.61 -4.14
CA GLY A 102 27.53 5.86 -5.23
C GLY A 102 26.10 5.49 -4.88
N HIS A 103 25.15 6.03 -5.64
CA HIS A 103 23.71 5.86 -5.42
C HIS A 103 23.24 4.41 -5.39
N LEU A 104 23.91 3.50 -6.10
CA LEU A 104 23.54 2.07 -6.07
C LEU A 104 23.74 1.45 -4.69
N ALA A 105 24.76 1.89 -3.93
CA ALA A 105 24.98 1.41 -2.56
C ALA A 105 23.89 1.92 -1.61
N GLY A 106 23.50 3.19 -1.73
CA GLY A 106 22.39 3.75 -0.97
C GLY A 106 21.06 3.06 -1.30
N ASP A 107 20.80 2.76 -2.58
CA ASP A 107 19.62 2.00 -2.99
C ASP A 107 19.59 0.60 -2.37
N GLN A 108 20.74 -0.06 -2.27
CA GLN A 108 20.85 -1.37 -1.59
C GLN A 108 20.59 -1.25 -0.09
N LEU A 109 21.08 -0.19 0.57
CA LEU A 109 20.82 0.07 1.98
C LEU A 109 19.33 0.32 2.24
N ILE A 110 18.68 1.11 1.38
CA ILE A 110 17.23 1.36 1.42
C ILE A 110 16.44 0.07 1.25
N ARG A 111 16.81 -0.83 0.32
CA ARG A 111 16.17 -2.14 0.15
C ARG A 111 16.35 -3.03 1.39
N LYS A 112 17.57 -3.11 1.92
CA LYS A 112 17.84 -3.86 3.16
C LYS A 112 16.98 -3.36 4.33
N MET A 113 16.82 -2.03 4.45
CA MET A 113 15.94 -1.46 5.47
C MET A 113 14.50 -1.93 5.28
N ALA A 114 13.97 -1.84 4.06
CA ALA A 114 12.63 -2.32 3.74
C ALA A 114 12.44 -3.81 4.07
N ASP A 115 13.38 -4.66 3.66
CA ASP A 115 13.36 -6.10 3.93
C ASP A 115 13.37 -6.39 5.44
N SER A 116 14.15 -5.62 6.22
CA SER A 116 14.21 -5.76 7.68
C SER A 116 12.88 -5.39 8.36
N LEU A 117 12.16 -4.42 7.83
CA LEU A 117 10.83 -4.05 8.34
C LEU A 117 9.78 -5.11 7.98
N VAL A 118 9.81 -5.64 6.76
CA VAL A 118 8.92 -6.74 6.35
C VAL A 118 9.11 -7.95 7.24
N ALA A 119 10.36 -8.28 7.61
CA ALA A 119 10.69 -9.43 8.44
C ALA A 119 10.12 -9.37 9.87
N ILE A 120 9.86 -8.18 10.40
CA ILE A 120 9.26 -8.01 11.73
C ILE A 120 7.75 -7.75 11.70
N CYS A 121 7.18 -7.44 10.52
CA CYS A 121 5.75 -7.23 10.35
C CYS A 121 4.97 -8.54 10.46
N ASP A 122 3.82 -8.46 11.11
CA ASP A 122 2.77 -9.46 11.07
C ASP A 122 1.53 -8.89 10.35
N GLU A 123 0.42 -9.61 10.37
CA GLU A 123 -0.83 -9.21 9.70
C GLU A 123 -1.43 -7.90 10.26
N SER A 124 -1.06 -7.52 11.48
CA SER A 124 -1.51 -6.27 12.13
C SER A 124 -0.65 -5.06 11.77
N CYS A 125 0.47 -5.28 11.09
CA CYS A 125 1.46 -4.25 10.80
C CYS A 125 1.51 -3.91 9.32
N GLN A 126 1.66 -2.62 9.01
CA GLN A 126 1.92 -2.15 7.66
C GLN A 126 3.15 -1.25 7.65
N ALA A 127 4.16 -1.64 6.85
CA ALA A 127 5.35 -0.82 6.62
C ALA A 127 5.20 0.06 5.37
N PHE A 128 5.75 1.27 5.46
CA PHE A 128 5.73 2.28 4.41
C PHE A 128 7.12 2.86 4.21
N ARG A 129 7.47 3.19 2.96
CA ARG A 129 8.52 4.16 2.69
C ARG A 129 7.90 5.54 2.64
N TYR A 130 8.17 6.36 3.65
CA TYR A 130 7.52 7.65 3.87
C TYR A 130 8.27 8.80 3.21
N GLY A 131 9.59 8.69 3.12
CA GLY A 131 10.50 9.65 2.49
C GLY A 131 11.64 8.96 1.75
N GLY A 132 12.71 9.67 1.46
CA GLY A 132 13.91 9.14 0.81
C GLY A 132 14.59 8.05 1.63
N ASP A 133 14.88 8.38 2.88
CA ASP A 133 15.52 7.57 3.93
C ASP A 133 14.62 7.31 5.13
N GLU A 134 13.35 7.75 5.05
CA GLU A 134 12.35 7.67 6.12
C GLU A 134 11.39 6.52 5.90
N PHE A 135 11.16 5.75 6.96
CA PHE A 135 10.26 4.61 6.97
C PHE A 135 9.29 4.72 8.14
N LEU A 136 8.10 4.21 7.92
CA LEU A 136 7.02 4.20 8.91
C LEU A 136 6.46 2.79 9.02
N LEU A 137 6.21 2.32 10.23
CA LEU A 137 5.41 1.13 10.49
C LEU A 137 4.22 1.54 11.33
N ILE A 138 3.02 1.17 10.89
CA ILE A 138 1.78 1.36 11.65
C ILE A 138 1.25 -0.01 12.03
N SER A 139 1.03 -0.21 13.34
CA SER A 139 0.46 -1.42 13.92
C SER A 139 -0.95 -1.12 14.45
N GLU A 140 -1.90 -1.93 14.01
CA GLU A 140 -3.31 -1.84 14.42
C GLU A 140 -3.51 -2.45 15.80
N ASN A 141 -4.35 -1.83 16.62
CA ASN A 141 -4.65 -2.26 18.00
C ASN A 141 -3.41 -2.49 18.87
N ALA A 142 -2.37 -1.67 18.63
CA ALA A 142 -1.08 -1.82 19.27
C ALA A 142 -1.06 -1.26 20.69
N SER A 143 -0.32 -1.96 21.55
CA SER A 143 0.12 -1.49 22.86
C SER A 143 1.58 -1.02 22.84
N GLU A 144 1.99 -0.27 23.84
CA GLU A 144 3.39 0.13 24.00
C GLU A 144 4.34 -1.08 24.06
N ALA A 145 3.92 -2.16 24.73
CA ALA A 145 4.71 -3.39 24.84
C ALA A 145 4.96 -4.05 23.50
N GLN A 146 3.96 -4.04 22.61
CA GLN A 146 4.11 -4.58 21.24
C GLN A 146 5.09 -3.72 20.43
N LEU A 147 5.01 -2.38 20.49
CA LEU A 147 5.96 -1.51 19.79
C LEU A 147 7.39 -1.71 20.27
N LYS A 148 7.59 -1.79 21.61
CA LYS A 148 8.91 -2.12 22.18
C LYS A 148 9.43 -3.46 21.71
N SER A 149 8.55 -4.46 21.61
CA SER A 149 8.90 -5.79 21.09
C SER A 149 9.31 -5.72 19.62
N LEU A 150 8.58 -4.99 18.78
CA LEU A 150 8.91 -4.79 17.36
C LEU A 150 10.26 -4.08 17.20
N CYS A 151 10.50 -3.01 17.97
CA CYS A 151 11.79 -2.31 17.98
C CYS A 151 12.93 -3.26 18.41
N GLY A 152 12.73 -4.05 19.46
CA GLY A 152 13.71 -5.03 19.92
C GLY A 152 14.02 -6.12 18.90
N LYS A 153 13.01 -6.64 18.23
CA LYS A 153 13.16 -7.59 17.13
C LYS A 153 13.96 -6.99 15.97
N TRP A 154 13.63 -5.75 15.59
CA TRP A 154 14.34 -5.06 14.52
C TRP A 154 15.81 -4.86 14.88
N CYS A 155 16.12 -4.31 16.05
CA CYS A 155 17.49 -4.12 16.52
C CYS A 155 18.30 -5.42 16.58
N GLY A 156 17.67 -6.55 16.88
CA GLY A 156 18.33 -7.86 16.94
C GLY A 156 18.46 -8.56 15.57
N SER A 157 17.80 -8.08 14.53
CA SER A 157 17.74 -8.75 13.23
C SER A 157 18.58 -8.06 12.15
N THR A 158 19.08 -6.85 12.38
CA THR A 158 19.79 -6.06 11.36
C THR A 158 20.98 -5.30 11.95
N ASP A 159 21.96 -5.02 11.09
CA ASP A 159 23.13 -4.18 11.36
C ASP A 159 22.98 -2.75 10.77
N ILE A 160 21.79 -2.43 10.25
CA ILE A 160 21.52 -1.12 9.64
C ILE A 160 21.56 -0.04 10.73
N SER A 161 22.38 0.98 10.49
CA SER A 161 22.37 2.18 11.33
C SER A 161 21.19 3.06 10.96
N ALA A 162 20.17 3.06 11.81
CA ALA A 162 19.02 3.95 11.70
C ALA A 162 18.59 4.44 13.07
N SER A 163 18.10 5.67 13.12
CA SER A 163 17.44 6.24 14.29
C SER A 163 15.96 5.93 14.23
N PHE A 164 15.34 5.63 15.38
CA PHE A 164 13.90 5.39 15.42
C PHE A 164 13.25 5.94 16.67
N GLY A 165 11.95 6.21 16.56
CA GLY A 165 11.09 6.60 17.65
C GLY A 165 9.72 5.99 17.48
N TYR A 166 9.00 5.79 18.56
CA TYR A 166 7.65 5.24 18.53
C TYR A 166 6.69 6.04 19.41
N ALA A 167 5.41 5.95 19.06
CA ALA A 167 4.29 6.45 19.85
C ALA A 167 3.06 5.60 19.61
N TYR A 168 2.10 5.65 20.52
CA TYR A 168 0.82 4.95 20.40
C TYR A 168 -0.31 5.80 21.02
N GLY A 169 -1.54 5.45 20.67
CA GLY A 169 -2.74 6.13 21.15
C GLY A 169 -4.00 5.71 20.40
N SER A 170 -5.07 6.49 20.53
CA SER A 170 -6.31 6.27 19.79
C SER A 170 -6.11 6.45 18.30
N GLY A 171 -6.76 5.62 17.47
CA GLY A 171 -6.73 5.77 16.02
C GLY A 171 -7.18 7.14 15.54
N SER A 172 -8.11 7.79 16.25
CA SER A 172 -8.57 9.16 15.94
C SER A 172 -7.46 10.22 16.05
N GLU A 173 -6.36 9.91 16.76
CA GLU A 173 -5.20 10.79 16.97
C GLU A 173 -3.99 10.39 16.10
N ILE A 174 -4.19 9.61 15.06
CA ILE A 174 -3.11 9.01 14.24
C ILE A 174 -2.07 10.05 13.77
N ARG A 175 -2.50 11.25 13.39
CA ARG A 175 -1.59 12.33 12.95
C ARG A 175 -0.68 12.81 14.07
N ASP A 176 -1.22 12.97 15.28
CA ASP A 176 -0.45 13.36 16.47
C ASP A 176 0.49 12.24 16.91
N ILE A 177 0.07 10.98 16.77
CA ILE A 177 0.90 9.81 17.06
C ILE A 177 2.10 9.77 16.12
N ILE A 178 1.90 10.00 14.82
CA ILE A 178 3.00 10.08 13.84
C ILE A 178 3.97 11.21 14.22
N ALA A 179 3.46 12.40 14.50
CA ALA A 179 4.30 13.53 14.89
C ALA A 179 5.11 13.27 16.18
N ARG A 180 4.53 12.58 17.16
CA ARG A 180 5.24 12.15 18.38
C ARG A 180 6.31 11.11 18.11
N ALA A 181 6.02 10.12 17.23
CA ALA A 181 6.98 9.10 16.85
C ALA A 181 8.18 9.73 16.13
N ASP A 182 7.95 10.64 15.19
CA ASP A 182 8.98 11.41 14.49
C ASP A 182 9.82 12.26 15.47
N SER A 183 9.17 12.99 16.38
CA SER A 183 9.88 13.77 17.43
C SER A 183 10.79 12.88 18.28
N ASN A 184 10.32 11.71 18.70
CA ASN A 184 11.10 10.76 19.49
C ASN A 184 12.29 10.20 18.67
N MET A 185 12.10 9.90 17.39
CA MET A 185 13.17 9.50 16.47
C MET A 185 14.24 10.59 16.34
N TYR A 186 13.80 11.84 16.14
CA TYR A 186 14.73 12.98 16.03
C TYR A 186 15.54 13.22 17.31
N GLN A 187 14.96 12.99 18.49
CA GLN A 187 15.71 13.06 19.77
C GLN A 187 16.75 11.95 19.85
N ALA A 188 16.39 10.72 19.48
CA ALA A 188 17.32 9.59 19.45
C ALA A 188 18.48 9.81 18.44
N LYS A 189 18.24 10.53 17.34
CA LYS A 189 19.26 10.85 16.34
C LYS A 189 20.32 11.86 16.84
N LYS A 190 20.00 12.64 17.87
CA LYS A 190 20.91 13.67 18.44
C LYS A 190 21.79 13.14 19.57
N CYS A 191 21.47 11.99 20.14
CA CYS A 191 22.25 11.34 21.19
C CYS A 191 23.32 10.43 20.60
#